data_4b44bcca01d72908e35c8870afd17030
#
_entry.id   4b44bcca01d72908e35c8870afd17030
#
_cell.length_a   1.000
_cell.length_b   1.000
_cell.length_c   1.000
_cell.angle_alpha   90.00
_cell.angle_beta   90.00
_cell.angle_gamma   90.00
#
_symmetry.space_group_name_H-M   'P 1'
#
loop_
_entity.id
_entity.type
_entity.pdbx_description
1 polymer ?
#
loop_
_entity_poly.entity_id
_entity_poly.type
_entity_poly.pdbx_seq_one_letter_code
_entity_poly.pdbx_strand_id
1 'polypeptide(L)'
;MTKDLPQEDHPDDDAGLYVISVAAELSGLHPQTLRQYDRLGLVSPDRTVGRNRRYSLRDIASLRMVQRLVGEGINHAGIKRIIELETAMANMAVEVAKLRIEVDALLTENPIK
;
A
#
# COMPACT_ATOMS: atom_id res chain seq x y z
N MET A 1 -22.78 11.14 -12.16
CA MET A 1 -22.29 11.11 -11.62
C MET A 1 -21.35 10.76 -11.56
N THR A 2 -20.71 10.91 -11.45
CA THR A 2 -19.72 10.47 -11.49
C THR A 2 -19.08 10.42 -10.51
N LYS A 3 -19.28 10.26 -9.79
CA LYS A 3 -18.73 10.11 -8.88
C LYS A 3 -17.77 9.42 -8.82
N ASP A 4 -17.47 9.00 -9.50
CA ASP A 4 -16.54 8.20 -9.50
C ASP A 4 -15.38 8.61 -9.85
N LEU A 5 -14.95 9.69 -9.58
CA LEU A 5 -13.68 10.09 -9.81
C LEU A 5 -12.77 9.34 -9.03
N PRO A 6 -11.78 8.78 -9.58
CA PRO A 6 -10.79 8.05 -8.85
C PRO A 6 -10.09 8.96 -7.94
N GLN A 7 -9.94 8.54 -6.75
CA GLN A 7 -9.26 9.26 -5.78
C GLN A 7 -7.98 8.65 -5.54
N GLU A 8 -6.90 9.37 -5.76
CA GLU A 8 -5.68 8.80 -5.57
C GLU A 8 -5.42 8.43 -4.21
N ASP A 9 -5.68 9.10 -3.23
CA ASP A 9 -5.41 8.74 -1.87
C ASP A 9 -6.66 8.49 -1.19
N HIS A 10 -7.43 7.60 -1.69
CA HIS A 10 -8.69 7.28 -1.11
C HIS A 10 -8.47 6.64 0.25
N PRO A 11 -9.08 7.11 1.31
CA PRO A 11 -8.87 6.52 2.63
C PRO A 11 -9.22 5.05 2.66
N ASP A 12 -10.13 4.61 1.80
CA ASP A 12 -10.54 3.23 1.78
C ASP A 12 -9.50 2.30 1.20
N ASP A 13 -8.45 2.82 0.58
CA ASP A 13 -7.39 1.97 0.05
C ASP A 13 -6.70 1.19 1.14
N ASP A 14 -6.72 1.69 2.36
CA ASP A 14 -6.10 1.01 3.48
C ASP A 14 -7.07 0.14 4.26
N ALA A 15 -8.34 0.15 3.90
CA ALA A 15 -9.33 -0.63 4.62
C ALA A 15 -9.29 -2.08 4.17
N GLY A 16 -9.31 -3.00 5.13
CA GLY A 16 -9.30 -4.43 4.83
C GLY A 16 -10.68 -4.90 4.43
N LEU A 17 -10.99 -4.78 3.15
CA LEU A 17 -12.30 -5.09 2.63
C LEU A 17 -12.45 -6.49 2.05
N TYR A 18 -11.36 -7.13 1.69
CA TYR A 18 -11.44 -8.35 0.88
C TYR A 18 -10.99 -9.57 1.66
N VAL A 19 -11.82 -10.62 1.65
CA VAL A 19 -11.40 -11.90 2.21
C VAL A 19 -10.32 -12.50 1.33
N ILE A 20 -9.60 -13.47 1.87
CA ILE A 20 -8.42 -14.01 1.21
C ILE A 20 -8.73 -14.60 -0.17
N SER A 21 -9.88 -15.22 -0.36
CA SER A 21 -10.20 -15.80 -1.66
C SER A 21 -10.34 -14.72 -2.74
N VAL A 22 -10.94 -13.58 -2.37
CA VAL A 22 -11.09 -12.48 -3.30
C VAL A 22 -9.75 -11.79 -3.53
N ALA A 23 -8.98 -11.61 -2.46
CA ALA A 23 -7.65 -11.01 -2.59
C ALA A 23 -6.75 -11.86 -3.48
N ALA A 24 -6.86 -13.18 -3.38
CA ALA A 24 -6.09 -14.08 -4.24
C ALA A 24 -6.48 -13.89 -5.69
N GLU A 25 -7.77 -13.78 -5.96
CA GLU A 25 -8.23 -13.54 -7.31
C GLU A 25 -7.72 -12.23 -7.85
N LEU A 26 -7.86 -11.16 -7.08
CA LEU A 26 -7.47 -9.83 -7.52
C LEU A 26 -5.96 -9.70 -7.72
N SER A 27 -5.18 -10.43 -6.94
CA SER A 27 -3.74 -10.36 -7.05
C SER A 27 -3.18 -11.37 -8.05
N GLY A 28 -3.99 -12.35 -8.46
CA GLY A 28 -3.53 -13.40 -9.34
C GLY A 28 -2.67 -14.43 -8.65
N LEU A 29 -2.76 -14.55 -7.32
CA LEU A 29 -1.94 -15.46 -6.55
C LEU A 29 -2.82 -16.50 -5.87
N HIS A 30 -2.21 -17.63 -5.52
CA HIS A 30 -2.92 -18.68 -4.81
C HIS A 30 -3.13 -18.25 -3.35
N PRO A 31 -4.26 -18.60 -2.74
CA PRO A 31 -4.49 -18.23 -1.34
C PRO A 31 -3.38 -18.71 -0.39
N GLN A 32 -2.80 -19.86 -0.69
CA GLN A 32 -1.72 -20.38 0.14
C GLN A 32 -0.50 -19.47 0.08
N THR A 33 -0.26 -18.85 -1.07
CA THR A 33 0.83 -17.90 -1.22
C THR A 33 0.56 -16.67 -0.34
N LEU A 34 -0.68 -16.22 -0.30
CA LEU A 34 -1.03 -15.09 0.56
C LEU A 34 -0.79 -15.43 2.03
N ARG A 35 -1.14 -16.64 2.45
CA ARG A 35 -0.90 -17.07 3.83
C ARG A 35 0.59 -17.11 4.13
N GLN A 36 1.38 -17.57 3.17
CA GLN A 36 2.81 -17.64 3.35
C GLN A 36 3.42 -16.24 3.48
N TYR A 37 3.00 -15.31 2.65
CA TYR A 37 3.52 -13.96 2.73
C TYR A 37 3.12 -13.28 4.04
N ASP A 38 1.95 -13.61 4.56
CA ASP A 38 1.54 -13.11 5.86
C ASP A 38 2.46 -13.67 6.96
N ARG A 39 2.72 -14.97 6.94
CA ARG A 39 3.60 -15.59 7.93
C ARG A 39 5.01 -15.03 7.87
N LEU A 40 5.48 -14.68 6.69
CA LEU A 40 6.81 -14.12 6.52
C LEU A 40 6.87 -12.63 6.83
N GLY A 41 5.74 -12.01 7.08
CA GLY A 41 5.72 -10.58 7.39
C GLY A 41 5.90 -9.70 6.17
N LEU A 42 5.67 -10.23 4.97
CA LEU A 42 5.82 -9.45 3.76
C LEU A 42 4.56 -8.65 3.44
N VAL A 43 3.41 -9.24 3.62
CA VAL A 43 2.13 -8.54 3.49
C VAL A 43 1.24 -9.04 4.61
N SER A 44 0.90 -8.16 5.53
CA SER A 44 0.15 -8.54 6.72
C SER A 44 -1.22 -7.90 6.69
N PRO A 45 -2.25 -8.67 6.39
CA PRO A 45 -3.60 -8.13 6.32
C PRO A 45 -4.18 -7.85 7.69
N ASP A 46 -5.22 -7.04 7.72
CA ASP A 46 -5.98 -6.85 8.94
C ASP A 46 -6.68 -8.14 9.30
N ARG A 47 -7.11 -8.25 10.55
CA ARG A 47 -7.87 -9.40 11.01
C ARG A 47 -9.20 -8.93 11.56
N THR A 48 -10.24 -9.70 11.27
CA THR A 48 -11.54 -9.41 11.83
C THR A 48 -11.57 -9.92 13.27
N VAL A 49 -12.68 -9.67 13.95
CA VAL A 49 -12.87 -10.17 15.29
C VAL A 49 -12.71 -11.69 15.33
N GLY A 50 -13.14 -12.38 14.28
CA GLY A 50 -12.97 -13.84 14.20
C GLY A 50 -11.61 -14.25 13.70
N ARG A 51 -10.65 -13.33 13.61
CA ARG A 51 -9.29 -13.60 13.19
C ARG A 51 -9.16 -14.00 11.73
N ASN A 52 -10.15 -13.70 10.91
CA ASN A 52 -10.06 -13.93 9.49
C ASN A 52 -9.30 -12.79 8.83
N ARG A 53 -8.52 -13.13 7.80
CA ARG A 53 -7.73 -12.14 7.09
C ARG A 53 -8.61 -11.26 6.24
N ARG A 54 -8.31 -9.97 6.24
CA ARG A 54 -8.98 -8.99 5.40
C ARG A 54 -7.94 -8.14 4.72
N TYR A 55 -7.95 -8.15 3.41
CA TYR A 55 -6.94 -7.47 2.61
C TYR A 55 -7.47 -6.16 2.07
N SER A 56 -6.64 -5.14 2.08
CA SER A 56 -6.97 -3.84 1.50
C SER A 56 -6.53 -3.80 0.05
N LEU A 57 -6.96 -2.78 -0.67
CA LEU A 57 -6.44 -2.58 -2.03
C LEU A 57 -4.95 -2.32 -2.01
N ARG A 58 -4.46 -1.65 -0.99
CA ARG A 58 -3.03 -1.41 -0.85
C ARG A 58 -2.29 -2.72 -0.61
N ASP A 59 -2.88 -3.62 0.17
CA ASP A 59 -2.30 -4.95 0.37
C ASP A 59 -2.22 -5.72 -0.94
N ILE A 60 -3.25 -5.62 -1.76
CA ILE A 60 -3.27 -6.32 -3.04
C ILE A 60 -2.17 -5.80 -3.95
N ALA A 61 -1.95 -4.49 -3.96
CA ALA A 61 -0.85 -3.91 -4.73
C ALA A 61 0.50 -4.40 -4.20
N SER A 62 0.63 -4.52 -2.87
CA SER A 62 1.86 -5.04 -2.26
C SER A 62 2.09 -6.49 -2.62
N LEU A 63 1.02 -7.30 -2.68
CA LEU A 63 1.14 -8.70 -3.08
C LEU A 63 1.72 -8.82 -4.48
N ARG A 64 1.26 -7.95 -5.39
CA ARG A 64 1.78 -7.96 -6.76
C ARG A 64 3.25 -7.56 -6.80
N MET A 65 3.62 -6.58 -6.00
CA MET A 65 5.01 -6.16 -5.94
C MET A 65 5.90 -7.26 -5.39
N VAL A 66 5.46 -7.93 -4.32
CA VAL A 66 6.22 -9.03 -3.74
C VAL A 66 6.41 -10.14 -4.77
N GLN A 67 5.35 -10.47 -5.50
CA GLN A 67 5.44 -11.52 -6.51
C GLN A 67 6.44 -11.15 -7.59
N ARG A 68 6.45 -9.88 -8.02
CA ARG A 68 7.41 -9.44 -9.02
C ARG A 68 8.83 -9.58 -8.51
N LEU A 69 9.07 -9.18 -7.25
CA LEU A 69 10.41 -9.24 -6.68
C LEU A 69 10.86 -10.68 -6.50
N VAL A 70 9.95 -11.57 -6.12
CA VAL A 70 10.27 -13.00 -6.06
C VAL A 70 10.71 -13.49 -7.44
N GLY A 71 10.00 -13.08 -8.48
CA GLY A 71 10.33 -13.47 -9.84
C GLY A 71 11.68 -12.93 -10.29
N GLU A 72 12.14 -11.83 -9.68
CA GLU A 72 13.46 -11.28 -9.98
C GLU A 72 14.56 -11.92 -9.17
N GLY A 73 14.23 -12.92 -8.36
CA GLY A 73 15.25 -13.65 -7.62
C GLY A 73 15.65 -13.01 -6.30
N ILE A 74 14.88 -12.06 -5.81
CA ILE A 74 15.21 -11.41 -4.55
C ILE A 74 14.67 -12.27 -3.42
N ASN A 75 15.50 -12.51 -2.40
CA ASN A 75 15.05 -13.35 -1.28
C ASN A 75 14.14 -12.56 -0.35
N HIS A 76 13.53 -13.27 0.61
CA HIS A 76 12.51 -12.67 1.47
C HIS A 76 13.05 -11.51 2.29
N ALA A 77 14.27 -11.62 2.79
CA ALA A 77 14.86 -10.54 3.58
C ALA A 77 15.03 -9.28 2.72
N GLY A 78 15.48 -9.46 1.49
CA GLY A 78 15.62 -8.33 0.57
C GLY A 78 14.29 -7.71 0.21
N ILE A 79 13.28 -8.55 -0.02
CA ILE A 79 11.94 -8.05 -0.34
C ILE A 79 11.40 -7.23 0.83
N LYS A 80 11.57 -7.72 2.05
CA LYS A 80 11.09 -7.00 3.23
C LYS A 80 11.77 -5.64 3.32
N ARG A 81 13.08 -5.61 3.07
CA ARG A 81 13.83 -4.35 3.11
C ARG A 81 13.35 -3.39 2.03
N ILE A 82 13.07 -3.90 0.84
CA ILE A 82 12.55 -3.06 -0.24
C ILE A 82 11.21 -2.47 0.13
N ILE A 83 10.33 -3.27 0.73
CA ILE A 83 9.03 -2.77 1.15
C ILE A 83 9.18 -1.67 2.19
N GLU A 84 10.09 -1.86 3.16
CA GLU A 84 10.34 -0.84 4.17
C GLU A 84 10.83 0.46 3.54
N LEU A 85 11.73 0.35 2.59
CA LEU A 85 12.29 1.53 1.93
C LEU A 85 11.25 2.22 1.06
N GLU A 86 10.42 1.46 0.37
CA GLU A 86 9.37 2.04 -0.45
C GLU A 86 8.34 2.77 0.40
N THR A 87 8.01 2.21 1.55
CA THR A 87 7.09 2.86 2.48
C THR A 87 7.70 4.16 2.99
N ALA A 88 8.98 4.14 3.34
CA ALA A 88 9.65 5.35 3.80
C ALA A 88 9.68 6.41 2.71
N MET A 89 9.93 6.01 1.47
CA MET A 89 9.94 6.94 0.35
C MET A 89 8.57 7.56 0.14
N ALA A 90 7.52 6.75 0.22
CA ALA A 90 6.16 7.26 0.04
C ALA A 90 5.81 8.26 1.13
N ASN A 91 6.22 7.97 2.37
CA ASN A 91 5.98 8.89 3.47
C ASN A 91 6.72 10.20 3.28
N MET A 92 7.95 10.12 2.79
CA MET A 92 8.73 11.33 2.51
C MET A 92 8.11 12.15 1.40
N ALA A 93 7.56 11.48 0.38
CA ALA A 93 6.91 12.19 -0.72
C ALA A 93 5.68 12.97 -0.22
N VAL A 94 4.92 12.35 0.70
CA VAL A 94 3.77 13.04 1.29
C VAL A 94 4.23 14.26 2.07
N GLU A 95 5.31 14.10 2.84
CA GLU A 95 5.82 15.21 3.64
C GLU A 95 6.31 16.35 2.77
N VAL A 96 7.00 16.02 1.68
CA VAL A 96 7.46 17.03 0.74
C VAL A 96 6.26 17.78 0.14
N ALA A 97 5.20 17.05 -0.24
CA ALA A 97 4.02 17.67 -0.82
C ALA A 97 3.38 18.63 0.17
N LYS A 98 3.30 18.22 1.44
CA LYS A 98 2.73 19.11 2.47
C LYS A 98 3.56 20.37 2.63
N LEU A 99 4.88 20.23 2.68
CA LEU A 99 5.75 21.39 2.84
C LEU A 99 5.65 22.33 1.66
N ARG A 100 5.51 21.80 0.45
CA ARG A 100 5.33 22.65 -0.72
C ARG A 100 4.05 23.45 -0.65
N ILE A 101 2.97 22.83 -0.19
CA ILE A 101 1.71 23.52 -0.04
C ILE A 101 1.85 24.65 0.99
N GLU A 102 2.55 24.37 2.10
CA GLU A 102 2.75 25.38 3.13
C GLU A 102 3.58 26.55 2.62
N VAL A 103 4.64 26.25 1.87
CA VAL A 103 5.47 27.31 1.31
C VAL A 103 4.68 28.16 0.33
N ASP A 104 3.90 27.52 -0.53
CA ASP A 104 3.09 28.25 -1.49
C ASP A 104 2.08 29.15 -0.78
N ALA A 105 1.47 28.67 0.29
CA ALA A 105 0.52 29.47 1.05
C ALA A 105 1.19 30.69 1.67
N LEU A 106 2.39 30.50 2.22
CA LEU A 106 3.12 31.61 2.81
C LEU A 106 3.52 32.64 1.78
N LEU A 107 3.94 32.19 0.62
CA LEU A 107 4.32 33.13 -0.45
C LEU A 107 3.12 33.89 -0.98
N THR A 108 1.96 33.24 -1.00
CA THR A 108 0.74 33.90 -1.46
C THR A 108 0.26 34.93 -0.43
N GLU A 109 0.38 34.60 0.85
CA GLU A 109 -0.08 35.51 1.90
C GLU A 109 0.84 36.71 2.11
N ASN A 110 2.12 36.51 1.88
CA ASN A 110 3.10 37.54 2.08
C ASN A 110 3.92 37.75 0.83
N PRO A 111 3.31 38.25 -0.22
CA PRO A 111 4.07 38.43 -1.45
C PRO A 111 5.14 39.46 -1.29
N ILE A 112 6.26 39.21 -1.90
CA ILE A 112 7.35 40.17 -1.86
C ILE A 112 7.08 41.18 -2.95
N LYS A 113 7.17 42.41 -2.60
CA LYS A 113 6.88 43.49 -3.54
C LYS A 113 8.11 44.09 -4.12
#